data_cdb49c75b9a620176cb0e25e5325b76f
#
_entry.id   cdb49c75b9a620176cb0e25e5325b76f
#
_cell.length_a   1.000
_cell.length_b   1.000
_cell.length_c   1.000
_cell.angle_alpha   90.00
_cell.angle_beta   90.00
_cell.angle_gamma   90.00
#
_symmetry.space_group_name_H-M   'P 1'
#
loop_
_entity.id
_entity.type
_entity.pdbx_description
1 polymer ?
#
loop_
_entity_poly.entity_id
_entity_poly.type
_entity_poly.pdbx_seq_one_letter_code
_entity_poly.pdbx_strand_id
1 'polypeptide(L)'
;MSSVRIASSSLISAADDHQRPALPGVAFSTLGNCATLAYRGGVIGTLRFVGILNAAVWLGAAIFFTFGIGPAVFSQEMQGLLEPKNYPYFSGAIAQIFIARYFRLQLVCSIVALLHCVVEWLYLGKAPQKLWIGLLIGLFSVNLAGGCWLQPKLKRLHTVKYAANIRPEERRAAGETFRTWHGMAQVVNLLITGSVAVYLWRVANPPDPTRFLSATKFRS
;
A
#
# COMPACT_ATOMS: atom_id res chain seq x y z
N MET A 1 -51.02 7.95 45.87
CA MET A 1 -51.90 9.11 45.79
C MET A 1 -51.72 9.74 44.45
N SER A 2 -52.65 9.43 43.55
CA SER A 2 -53.62 10.33 42.92
C SER A 2 -52.98 11.31 41.96
N SER A 3 -53.33 11.43 40.73
CA SER A 3 -54.61 11.25 40.03
C SER A 3 -54.41 11.26 38.52
N VAL A 4 -55.19 10.43 37.91
CA VAL A 4 -55.68 10.39 36.54
C VAL A 4 -56.36 11.72 36.16
N ARG A 5 -56.21 12.19 34.91
CA ARG A 5 -57.27 12.87 34.17
C ARG A 5 -57.23 12.58 32.68
N ILE A 6 -58.27 11.93 32.26
CA ILE A 6 -58.78 11.68 30.93
C ILE A 6 -59.68 12.87 30.56
N ALA A 7 -59.63 13.37 29.34
CA ALA A 7 -60.72 14.01 28.58
C ALA A 7 -60.27 14.08 27.13
N SER A 8 -60.77 13.27 26.22
CA SER A 8 -62.05 13.27 25.53
C SER A 8 -62.09 14.28 24.32
N SER A 9 -62.18 13.64 23.15
CA SER A 9 -63.01 13.90 21.98
C SER A 9 -62.93 15.24 21.26
N SER A 10 -62.65 15.16 19.97
CA SER A 10 -63.67 15.48 18.98
C SER A 10 -63.29 15.02 17.58
N LEU A 11 -64.23 14.30 17.01
CA LEU A 11 -64.47 14.02 15.60
C LEU A 11 -64.63 15.31 14.81
N ILE A 12 -64.11 15.35 13.58
CA ILE A 12 -64.65 16.01 12.37
C ILE A 12 -63.72 15.53 11.25
N SER A 13 -64.23 14.73 10.41
CA SER A 13 -64.97 14.85 9.16
C SER A 13 -64.07 14.63 7.92
N ALA A 14 -64.48 13.62 7.31
CA ALA A 14 -64.31 13.08 5.98
C ALA A 14 -64.12 14.10 4.84
N ALA A 15 -63.53 13.52 3.78
CA ALA A 15 -63.65 13.90 2.35
C ALA A 15 -62.70 15.00 1.86
N ASP A 16 -61.62 14.58 1.23
CA ASP A 16 -61.52 14.86 -0.20
C ASP A 16 -60.45 13.90 -0.83
N ASP A 17 -60.97 12.85 -1.42
CA ASP A 17 -60.22 11.86 -2.22
C ASP A 17 -60.04 12.47 -3.63
N HIS A 18 -59.04 13.36 -3.76
CA HIS A 18 -58.57 13.74 -5.09
C HIS A 18 -57.47 12.78 -5.50
N GLN A 19 -57.91 11.67 -6.14
CA GLN A 19 -57.12 10.84 -7.04
C GLN A 19 -56.32 11.73 -8.01
N ARG A 20 -55.05 12.02 -7.67
CA ARG A 20 -54.11 12.54 -8.64
C ARG A 20 -53.70 11.37 -9.54
N PRO A 21 -53.85 11.45 -10.85
CA PRO A 21 -53.38 10.45 -11.76
C PRO A 21 -51.86 10.33 -11.63
N ALA A 22 -51.35 9.14 -11.28
CA ALA A 22 -49.96 8.83 -11.25
C ALA A 22 -49.36 9.01 -12.66
N LEU A 23 -48.52 10.01 -12.83
CA LEU A 23 -47.78 10.27 -14.06
C LEU A 23 -46.81 9.07 -14.28
N PRO A 24 -46.92 8.32 -15.38
CA PRO A 24 -46.09 7.11 -15.61
C PRO A 24 -44.63 7.41 -15.95
N GLY A 25 -44.18 8.67 -15.87
CA GLY A 25 -42.81 9.05 -16.22
C GLY A 25 -41.79 9.03 -15.06
N VAL A 26 -42.22 8.99 -13.79
CA VAL A 26 -41.33 9.16 -12.63
C VAL A 26 -40.68 7.81 -12.19
N ALA A 27 -41.33 6.67 -12.51
CA ALA A 27 -40.85 5.37 -12.10
C ALA A 27 -39.60 4.87 -12.89
N PHE A 28 -39.43 5.31 -14.15
CA PHE A 28 -38.31 4.85 -14.99
C PHE A 28 -37.00 5.55 -14.68
N SER A 29 -37.04 6.82 -14.21
CA SER A 29 -35.81 7.53 -13.83
C SER A 29 -35.22 7.08 -12.49
N THR A 30 -36.02 6.59 -11.55
CA THR A 30 -35.56 6.09 -10.25
C THR A 30 -34.87 4.73 -10.34
N LEU A 31 -35.33 3.81 -11.21
CA LEU A 31 -34.71 2.50 -11.44
C LEU A 31 -33.34 2.62 -12.09
N GLY A 32 -33.15 3.53 -13.05
CA GLY A 32 -31.86 3.81 -13.67
C GLY A 32 -30.82 4.36 -12.67
N ASN A 33 -31.25 5.23 -11.75
CA ASN A 33 -30.36 5.80 -10.73
C ASN A 33 -29.95 4.78 -9.65
N CYS A 34 -30.84 3.84 -9.25
CA CYS A 34 -30.50 2.80 -8.30
C CYS A 34 -29.49 1.79 -8.88
N ALA A 35 -29.64 1.38 -10.14
CA ALA A 35 -28.73 0.46 -10.80
C ALA A 35 -27.34 1.08 -10.99
N THR A 36 -27.23 2.36 -11.35
CA THR A 36 -25.95 3.05 -11.51
C THR A 36 -25.27 3.29 -10.16
N LEU A 37 -26.00 3.55 -9.08
CA LEU A 37 -25.46 3.68 -7.73
C LEU A 37 -24.94 2.34 -7.18
N ALA A 38 -25.67 1.25 -7.39
CA ALA A 38 -25.23 -0.10 -7.00
C ALA A 38 -23.99 -0.54 -7.77
N TYR A 39 -23.93 -0.28 -9.08
CA TYR A 39 -22.74 -0.56 -9.90
C TYR A 39 -21.52 0.26 -9.46
N ARG A 40 -21.67 1.55 -9.18
CA ARG A 40 -20.58 2.39 -8.67
C ARG A 40 -20.07 1.91 -7.31
N GLY A 41 -20.95 1.46 -6.40
CA GLY A 41 -20.57 0.92 -5.11
C GLY A 41 -19.70 -0.34 -5.22
N GLY A 42 -20.05 -1.24 -6.15
CA GLY A 42 -19.29 -2.45 -6.43
C GLY A 42 -17.87 -2.17 -6.96
N VAL A 43 -17.75 -1.26 -7.93
CA VAL A 43 -16.44 -0.90 -8.53
C VAL A 43 -15.53 -0.24 -7.51
N ILE A 44 -16.04 0.68 -6.67
CA ILE A 44 -15.25 1.32 -5.61
C ILE A 44 -14.77 0.29 -4.59
N GLY A 45 -15.62 -0.65 -4.20
CA GLY A 45 -15.25 -1.76 -3.30
C GLY A 45 -14.11 -2.61 -3.85
N THR A 46 -14.22 -3.02 -5.13
CA THR A 46 -13.19 -3.80 -5.82
C THR A 46 -11.87 -3.02 -5.92
N LEU A 47 -11.92 -1.75 -6.32
CA LEU A 47 -10.74 -0.90 -6.42
C LEU A 47 -10.02 -0.79 -5.07
N ARG A 48 -10.77 -0.53 -4.00
CA ARG A 48 -10.24 -0.47 -2.64
C ARG A 48 -9.61 -1.82 -2.22
N PHE A 49 -10.25 -2.92 -2.52
CA PHE A 49 -9.72 -4.26 -2.23
C PHE A 49 -8.36 -4.48 -2.91
N VAL A 50 -8.24 -4.16 -4.21
CA VAL A 50 -6.97 -4.26 -4.96
C VAL A 50 -5.88 -3.39 -4.32
N GLY A 51 -6.20 -2.16 -3.93
CA GLY A 51 -5.26 -1.28 -3.25
C GLY A 51 -4.75 -1.85 -1.91
N ILE A 52 -5.66 -2.36 -1.08
CA ILE A 52 -5.31 -2.97 0.22
C ILE A 52 -4.48 -4.24 0.00
N LEU A 53 -4.88 -5.11 -0.92
CA LEU A 53 -4.18 -6.36 -1.22
C LEU A 53 -2.74 -6.07 -1.69
N ASN A 54 -2.57 -5.15 -2.64
CA ASN A 54 -1.25 -4.74 -3.11
C ASN A 54 -0.37 -4.19 -1.98
N ALA A 55 -0.90 -3.29 -1.16
CA ALA A 55 -0.17 -2.71 -0.04
C ALA A 55 0.19 -3.76 1.04
N ALA A 56 -0.70 -4.72 1.31
CA ALA A 56 -0.46 -5.82 2.25
C ALA A 56 0.61 -6.78 1.75
N VAL A 57 0.57 -7.16 0.46
CA VAL A 57 1.61 -7.98 -0.18
C VAL A 57 2.96 -7.26 -0.15
N TRP A 58 2.97 -5.97 -0.47
CA TRP A 58 4.19 -5.16 -0.45
C TRP A 58 4.81 -5.09 0.94
N LEU A 59 4.00 -4.76 1.96
CA LEU A 59 4.46 -4.69 3.35
C LEU A 59 4.91 -6.06 3.88
N GLY A 60 4.14 -7.10 3.62
CA GLY A 60 4.47 -8.47 4.03
C GLY A 60 5.80 -8.95 3.43
N ALA A 61 6.01 -8.67 2.14
CA ALA A 61 7.28 -8.97 1.48
C ALA A 61 8.47 -8.19 2.07
N ALA A 62 8.27 -6.90 2.40
CA ALA A 62 9.31 -6.07 3.00
C ALA A 62 9.70 -6.56 4.41
N ILE A 63 8.71 -6.91 5.24
CA ILE A 63 8.92 -7.47 6.58
C ILE A 63 9.62 -8.84 6.47
N PHE A 64 9.09 -9.74 5.64
CA PHE A 64 9.66 -11.08 5.48
C PHE A 64 11.10 -11.06 4.94
N PHE A 65 11.39 -10.17 3.97
CA PHE A 65 12.73 -10.00 3.47
C PHE A 65 13.69 -9.50 4.56
N THR A 66 13.27 -8.51 5.33
CA THR A 66 14.11 -7.84 6.33
C THR A 66 14.38 -8.75 7.55
N PHE A 67 13.35 -9.41 8.06
CA PHE A 67 13.43 -10.15 9.33
C PHE A 67 13.49 -11.67 9.15
N GLY A 68 13.07 -12.17 7.98
CA GLY A 68 13.14 -13.61 7.67
C GLY A 68 14.36 -13.94 6.82
N ILE A 69 14.40 -13.49 5.56
CA ILE A 69 15.45 -13.88 4.60
C ILE A 69 16.81 -13.32 5.00
N GLY A 70 16.88 -12.04 5.42
CA GLY A 70 18.14 -11.41 5.77
C GLY A 70 18.92 -12.20 6.84
N PRO A 71 18.35 -12.43 8.03
CA PRO A 71 18.99 -13.23 9.06
C PRO A 71 19.25 -14.69 8.64
N ALA A 72 18.32 -15.34 7.92
CA ALA A 72 18.45 -16.74 7.54
C ALA A 72 19.67 -17.02 6.63
N VAL A 73 19.91 -16.12 5.65
CA VAL A 73 21.07 -16.29 4.73
C VAL A 73 22.42 -16.17 5.46
N PHE A 74 22.44 -15.50 6.61
CA PHE A 74 23.65 -15.32 7.42
C PHE A 74 23.63 -16.10 8.75
N SER A 75 22.75 -17.09 8.87
CA SER A 75 22.62 -17.93 10.07
C SER A 75 23.74 -18.97 10.19
N GLN A 76 23.82 -19.54 11.38
CA GLN A 76 24.77 -20.65 11.65
C GLN A 76 24.43 -21.91 10.85
N GLU A 77 23.13 -22.17 10.63
CA GLU A 77 22.67 -23.28 9.80
C GLU A 77 23.17 -23.13 8.35
N MET A 78 23.06 -21.92 7.78
CA MET A 78 23.59 -21.65 6.45
C MET A 78 25.11 -21.80 6.40
N GLN A 79 25.83 -21.41 7.47
CA GLN A 79 27.25 -21.59 7.57
C GLN A 79 27.64 -23.10 7.60
N GLY A 80 26.85 -23.90 8.30
CA GLY A 80 27.06 -25.37 8.33
C GLY A 80 26.81 -26.02 6.96
N LEU A 81 25.79 -25.53 6.21
CA LEU A 81 25.49 -26.06 4.88
C LEU A 81 26.53 -25.68 3.81
N LEU A 82 27.12 -24.50 3.90
CA LEU A 82 28.03 -23.97 2.88
C LEU A 82 29.51 -24.28 3.18
N GLU A 83 29.84 -24.86 4.30
CA GLU A 83 31.16 -25.01 4.88
C GLU A 83 31.85 -23.65 5.18
N PRO A 84 32.69 -23.55 6.24
CA PRO A 84 33.30 -22.27 6.67
C PRO A 84 34.12 -21.57 5.59
N LYS A 85 34.77 -22.34 4.71
CA LYS A 85 35.63 -21.83 3.63
C LYS A 85 34.80 -21.10 2.54
N ASN A 86 33.65 -21.62 2.24
CA ASN A 86 32.78 -21.17 1.12
C ASN A 86 31.70 -20.18 1.56
N TYR A 87 31.31 -20.26 2.84
CA TYR A 87 30.21 -19.49 3.41
C TYR A 87 30.27 -17.98 3.13
N PRO A 88 31.37 -17.24 3.33
CA PRO A 88 31.37 -15.80 3.18
C PRO A 88 31.05 -15.32 1.76
N TYR A 89 31.44 -16.11 0.77
CA TYR A 89 31.18 -15.79 -0.65
C TYR A 89 29.77 -16.24 -1.07
N PHE A 90 29.43 -17.50 -0.82
CA PHE A 90 28.17 -18.05 -1.32
C PHE A 90 26.95 -17.49 -0.60
N SER A 91 27.01 -17.25 0.71
CA SER A 91 25.90 -16.59 1.43
C SER A 91 25.62 -15.20 0.84
N GLY A 92 26.66 -14.40 0.57
CA GLY A 92 26.51 -13.11 -0.09
C GLY A 92 25.96 -13.22 -1.53
N ALA A 93 26.39 -14.23 -2.30
CA ALA A 93 25.90 -14.47 -3.65
C ALA A 93 24.40 -14.89 -3.64
N ILE A 94 24.00 -15.76 -2.73
CA ILE A 94 22.60 -16.14 -2.50
C ILE A 94 21.78 -14.91 -2.10
N ALA A 95 22.27 -14.10 -1.16
CA ALA A 95 21.61 -12.85 -0.77
C ALA A 95 21.36 -11.93 -1.97
N GLN A 96 22.31 -11.80 -2.91
CA GLN A 96 22.15 -10.98 -4.12
C GLN A 96 21.01 -11.48 -5.03
N ILE A 97 20.77 -12.79 -5.09
CA ILE A 97 19.65 -13.36 -5.85
C ILE A 97 18.32 -12.92 -5.22
N PHE A 98 18.19 -13.06 -3.90
CA PHE A 98 16.99 -12.63 -3.18
C PHE A 98 16.77 -11.12 -3.27
N ILE A 99 17.82 -10.32 -3.11
CA ILE A 99 17.76 -8.85 -3.27
C ILE A 99 17.23 -8.46 -4.66
N ALA A 100 17.72 -9.11 -5.72
CA ALA A 100 17.26 -8.82 -7.09
C ALA A 100 15.77 -9.15 -7.28
N ARG A 101 15.28 -10.26 -6.70
CA ARG A 101 13.86 -10.63 -6.75
C ARG A 101 13.00 -9.67 -5.91
N TYR A 102 13.49 -9.29 -4.76
CA TYR A 102 12.85 -8.35 -3.87
C TYR A 102 12.65 -6.97 -4.53
N PHE A 103 13.68 -6.39 -5.15
CA PHE A 103 13.55 -5.12 -5.89
C PHE A 103 12.54 -5.20 -7.04
N ARG A 104 12.48 -6.32 -7.76
CA ARG A 104 11.48 -6.52 -8.80
C ARG A 104 10.05 -6.52 -8.23
N LEU A 105 9.83 -7.24 -7.14
CA LEU A 105 8.53 -7.26 -6.46
C LEU A 105 8.15 -5.87 -5.96
N GLN A 106 9.06 -5.16 -5.30
CA GLN A 106 8.86 -3.78 -4.85
C GLN A 106 8.48 -2.84 -6.00
N LEU A 107 9.16 -2.96 -7.15
CA LEU A 107 8.88 -2.17 -8.34
C LEU A 107 7.47 -2.47 -8.88
N VAL A 108 7.09 -3.74 -8.98
CA VAL A 108 5.74 -4.12 -9.41
C VAL A 108 4.68 -3.57 -8.46
N CYS A 109 4.86 -3.74 -7.15
CA CYS A 109 3.91 -3.20 -6.17
C CYS A 109 3.79 -1.66 -6.24
N SER A 110 4.91 -0.95 -6.46
CA SER A 110 4.89 0.51 -6.58
C SER A 110 4.21 0.98 -7.87
N ILE A 111 4.38 0.28 -8.99
CA ILE A 111 3.66 0.54 -10.24
C ILE A 111 2.15 0.31 -10.03
N VAL A 112 1.76 -0.81 -9.43
CA VAL A 112 0.35 -1.12 -9.15
C VAL A 112 -0.25 -0.05 -8.25
N ALA A 113 0.48 0.42 -7.22
CA ALA A 113 0.02 1.49 -6.32
C ALA A 113 -0.19 2.82 -7.05
N LEU A 114 0.72 3.20 -7.98
CA LEU A 114 0.58 4.39 -8.80
C LEU A 114 -0.62 4.28 -9.76
N LEU A 115 -0.76 3.15 -10.45
CA LEU A 115 -1.90 2.89 -11.33
C LEU A 115 -3.22 2.92 -10.55
N HIS A 116 -3.27 2.30 -9.37
CA HIS A 116 -4.42 2.35 -8.48
C HIS A 116 -4.78 3.79 -8.12
N CYS A 117 -3.80 4.61 -7.74
CA CYS A 117 -4.01 6.02 -7.42
C CYS A 117 -4.57 6.82 -8.61
N VAL A 118 -4.08 6.57 -9.84
CA VAL A 118 -4.58 7.21 -11.07
C VAL A 118 -6.01 6.78 -11.37
N VAL A 119 -6.30 5.47 -11.29
CA VAL A 119 -7.66 4.94 -11.52
C VAL A 119 -8.64 5.49 -10.48
N GLU A 120 -8.24 5.53 -9.21
CA GLU A 120 -9.05 6.14 -8.14
C GLU A 120 -9.36 7.62 -8.45
N TRP A 121 -8.36 8.39 -8.88
CA TRP A 121 -8.56 9.77 -9.28
C TRP A 121 -9.52 9.93 -10.46
N LEU A 122 -9.33 9.18 -11.52
CA LEU A 122 -10.19 9.22 -12.71
C LEU A 122 -11.65 8.82 -12.37
N TYR A 123 -11.83 7.84 -11.51
CA TYR A 123 -13.15 7.30 -11.18
C TYR A 123 -13.91 8.15 -10.16
N LEU A 124 -13.23 8.68 -9.15
CA LEU A 124 -13.83 9.50 -8.09
C LEU A 124 -13.91 10.99 -8.45
N GLY A 125 -13.16 11.45 -9.46
CA GLY A 125 -13.08 12.85 -9.86
C GLY A 125 -12.43 13.77 -8.82
N LYS A 126 -11.88 13.22 -7.74
CA LYS A 126 -11.19 13.95 -6.67
C LYS A 126 -9.69 13.76 -6.79
N ALA A 127 -8.97 14.86 -6.98
CA ALA A 127 -7.50 14.79 -7.00
C ALA A 127 -6.97 14.25 -5.66
N PRO A 128 -6.09 13.23 -5.69
CA PRO A 128 -5.46 12.74 -4.49
C PRO A 128 -4.61 13.83 -3.85
N GLN A 129 -4.48 13.81 -2.53
CA GLN A 129 -3.67 14.79 -1.81
C GLN A 129 -2.21 14.71 -2.30
N LYS A 130 -1.59 15.84 -2.53
CA LYS A 130 -0.21 15.96 -3.07
C LYS A 130 0.82 15.14 -2.27
N LEU A 131 0.63 15.05 -0.96
CA LEU A 131 1.50 14.26 -0.07
C LEU A 131 1.50 12.76 -0.44
N TRP A 132 0.34 12.18 -0.77
CA TRP A 132 0.23 10.75 -1.11
C TRP A 132 0.81 10.45 -2.48
N ILE A 133 0.60 11.33 -3.44
CA ILE A 133 1.25 11.21 -4.76
C ILE A 133 2.77 11.29 -4.57
N GLY A 134 3.25 12.28 -3.80
CA GLY A 134 4.68 12.44 -3.50
C GLY A 134 5.28 11.22 -2.83
N LEU A 135 4.57 10.61 -1.85
CA LEU A 135 4.99 9.37 -1.19
C LEU A 135 5.14 8.22 -2.19
N LEU A 136 4.13 7.99 -3.05
CA LEU A 136 4.15 6.90 -4.02
C LEU A 136 5.22 7.10 -5.10
N ILE A 137 5.39 8.33 -5.61
CA ILE A 137 6.45 8.66 -6.56
C ILE A 137 7.83 8.49 -5.89
N GLY A 138 7.99 8.93 -4.64
CA GLY A 138 9.21 8.74 -3.86
C GLY A 138 9.55 7.27 -3.67
N LEU A 139 8.59 6.43 -3.26
CA LEU A 139 8.75 4.99 -3.14
C LEU A 139 9.12 4.34 -4.47
N PHE A 140 8.43 4.68 -5.56
CA PHE A 140 8.76 4.20 -6.90
C PHE A 140 10.18 4.57 -7.31
N SER A 141 10.58 5.83 -7.13
CA SER A 141 11.90 6.33 -7.51
C SER A 141 13.02 5.65 -6.70
N VAL A 142 12.84 5.46 -5.40
CA VAL A 142 13.81 4.78 -4.54
C VAL A 142 13.92 3.30 -4.93
N ASN A 143 12.82 2.62 -5.22
CA ASN A 143 12.82 1.23 -5.67
C ASN A 143 13.50 1.07 -7.04
N LEU A 144 13.24 2.00 -7.97
CA LEU A 144 13.89 2.01 -9.27
C LEU A 144 15.41 2.22 -9.14
N ALA A 145 15.83 3.22 -8.35
CA ALA A 145 17.24 3.48 -8.08
C ALA A 145 17.92 2.31 -7.36
N GLY A 146 17.22 1.69 -6.42
CA GLY A 146 17.67 0.48 -5.70
C GLY A 146 17.94 -0.69 -6.64
N GLY A 147 16.99 -0.99 -7.52
CA GLY A 147 17.09 -2.11 -8.47
C GLY A 147 18.07 -1.86 -9.62
N CYS A 148 18.08 -0.64 -10.19
CA CYS A 148 18.87 -0.35 -11.39
C CYS A 148 20.31 0.10 -11.10
N TRP A 149 20.56 0.68 -9.93
CA TRP A 149 21.86 1.24 -9.60
C TRP A 149 22.50 0.62 -8.36
N LEU A 150 21.80 0.59 -7.21
CA LEU A 150 22.37 0.14 -5.95
C LEU A 150 22.67 -1.37 -5.97
N GLN A 151 21.74 -2.19 -6.42
CA GLN A 151 21.88 -3.65 -6.47
C GLN A 151 23.03 -4.08 -7.38
N PRO A 152 23.20 -3.59 -8.64
CA PRO A 152 24.37 -3.91 -9.46
C PRO A 152 25.70 -3.45 -8.83
N LYS A 153 25.71 -2.28 -8.18
CA LYS A 153 26.87 -1.76 -7.45
C LYS A 153 27.29 -2.68 -6.32
N LEU A 154 26.34 -3.08 -5.46
CA LEU A 154 26.61 -4.02 -4.35
C LEU A 154 27.08 -5.38 -4.86
N LYS A 155 26.48 -5.90 -5.94
CA LYS A 155 26.92 -7.14 -6.58
C LYS A 155 28.36 -7.05 -7.07
N ARG A 156 28.71 -5.96 -7.75
CA ARG A 156 30.09 -5.71 -8.23
C ARG A 156 31.08 -5.64 -7.07
N LEU A 157 30.79 -4.88 -6.02
CA LEU A 157 31.64 -4.76 -4.83
C LEU A 157 31.81 -6.10 -4.13
N HIS A 158 30.77 -6.90 -4.03
CA HIS A 158 30.83 -8.24 -3.48
C HIS A 158 31.76 -9.15 -4.33
N THR A 159 31.64 -9.15 -5.64
CA THR A 159 32.52 -9.92 -6.53
C THR A 159 33.97 -9.50 -6.39
N VAL A 160 34.27 -8.18 -6.38
CA VAL A 160 35.64 -7.67 -6.22
C VAL A 160 36.24 -8.06 -4.86
N LYS A 161 35.45 -7.98 -3.77
CA LYS A 161 35.88 -8.36 -2.42
C LYS A 161 36.43 -9.80 -2.34
N TYR A 162 35.85 -10.70 -3.12
CA TYR A 162 36.21 -12.14 -3.06
C TYR A 162 37.02 -12.63 -4.29
N ALA A 163 37.38 -11.76 -5.22
CA ALA A 163 38.14 -12.14 -6.41
C ALA A 163 39.61 -12.51 -6.05
N ALA A 164 40.07 -13.65 -6.53
CA ALA A 164 41.41 -14.11 -6.26
C ALA A 164 42.51 -13.31 -7.00
N ASN A 165 42.19 -12.77 -8.18
CA ASN A 165 43.15 -12.13 -9.09
C ASN A 165 43.25 -10.58 -8.87
N ILE A 166 42.74 -10.07 -7.76
CA ILE A 166 42.75 -8.65 -7.43
C ILE A 166 43.68 -8.39 -6.24
N ARG A 167 44.40 -7.27 -6.26
CA ARG A 167 45.31 -6.87 -5.18
C ARG A 167 44.62 -6.85 -3.82
N PRO A 168 45.31 -7.26 -2.72
CA PRO A 168 44.71 -7.27 -1.38
C PRO A 168 44.13 -5.94 -0.92
N GLU A 169 44.77 -4.83 -1.30
CA GLU A 169 44.32 -3.47 -0.98
C GLU A 169 43.00 -3.14 -1.63
N GLU A 170 42.85 -3.50 -2.92
CA GLU A 170 41.59 -3.25 -3.67
C GLU A 170 40.43 -4.10 -3.13
N ARG A 171 40.72 -5.34 -2.70
CA ARG A 171 39.73 -6.23 -2.04
C ARG A 171 39.23 -5.63 -0.73
N ARG A 172 40.17 -5.07 0.08
CA ARG A 172 39.86 -4.42 1.34
C ARG A 172 39.02 -3.17 1.13
N ALA A 173 39.41 -2.29 0.23
CA ALA A 173 38.68 -1.09 -0.15
C ALA A 173 37.26 -1.41 -0.67
N ALA A 174 37.11 -2.44 -1.51
CA ALA A 174 35.83 -2.92 -1.97
C ALA A 174 34.94 -3.43 -0.81
N GLY A 175 35.54 -4.14 0.16
CA GLY A 175 34.83 -4.62 1.34
C GLY A 175 34.33 -3.51 2.25
N GLU A 176 35.12 -2.45 2.48
CA GLU A 176 34.74 -1.27 3.26
C GLU A 176 33.63 -0.50 2.56
N THR A 177 33.78 -0.27 1.25
CA THR A 177 32.76 0.39 0.44
C THR A 177 31.46 -0.41 0.40
N PHE A 178 31.53 -1.74 0.27
CA PHE A 178 30.36 -2.62 0.32
C PHE A 178 29.64 -2.49 1.66
N ARG A 179 30.34 -2.51 2.79
CA ARG A 179 29.73 -2.38 4.13
C ARG A 179 28.98 -1.08 4.29
N THR A 180 29.55 0.04 3.83
CA THR A 180 28.92 1.35 3.88
C THR A 180 27.63 1.39 3.06
N TRP A 181 27.68 0.97 1.77
CA TRP A 181 26.52 0.96 0.91
C TRP A 181 25.44 -0.03 1.36
N HIS A 182 25.85 -1.17 1.89
CA HIS A 182 24.92 -2.15 2.45
C HIS A 182 24.21 -1.61 3.70
N GLY A 183 24.93 -0.95 4.61
CA GLY A 183 24.34 -0.30 5.78
C GLY A 183 23.34 0.80 5.38
N MET A 184 23.69 1.65 4.41
CA MET A 184 22.75 2.64 3.87
C MET A 184 21.51 1.99 3.25
N ALA A 185 21.69 0.89 2.49
CA ALA A 185 20.59 0.16 1.91
C ALA A 185 19.62 -0.41 2.96
N GLN A 186 20.13 -0.87 4.10
CA GLN A 186 19.30 -1.35 5.20
C GLN A 186 18.47 -0.24 5.83
N VAL A 187 19.06 0.93 6.08
CA VAL A 187 18.33 2.11 6.61
C VAL A 187 17.23 2.53 5.64
N VAL A 188 17.54 2.65 4.35
CA VAL A 188 16.57 3.00 3.31
C VAL A 188 15.46 1.96 3.25
N ASN A 189 15.77 0.67 3.35
CA ASN A 189 14.77 -0.39 3.35
C ASN A 189 13.82 -0.30 4.56
N LEU A 190 14.30 0.05 5.75
CA LEU A 190 13.45 0.28 6.92
C LEU A 190 12.54 1.49 6.71
N LEU A 191 13.04 2.57 6.13
CA LEU A 191 12.23 3.75 5.79
C LEU A 191 11.15 3.41 4.75
N ILE A 192 11.48 2.61 3.72
CA ILE A 192 10.51 2.10 2.75
C ILE A 192 9.44 1.29 3.47
N THR A 193 9.83 0.35 4.34
CA THR A 193 8.89 -0.51 5.07
C THR A 193 7.93 0.32 5.92
N GLY A 194 8.43 1.32 6.66
CA GLY A 194 7.60 2.26 7.41
C GLY A 194 6.66 3.07 6.50
N SER A 195 7.16 3.55 5.35
CA SER A 195 6.36 4.29 4.38
C SER A 195 5.24 3.44 3.76
N VAL A 196 5.53 2.16 3.45
CA VAL A 196 4.51 1.22 2.94
C VAL A 196 3.47 0.89 4.02
N ALA A 197 3.86 0.80 5.30
CA ALA A 197 2.91 0.63 6.40
C ALA A 197 1.96 1.83 6.51
N VAL A 198 2.48 3.06 6.39
CA VAL A 198 1.67 4.29 6.35
C VAL A 198 0.76 4.31 5.12
N TYR A 199 1.24 3.87 3.96
CA TYR A 199 0.43 3.74 2.74
C TYR A 199 -0.70 2.73 2.93
N LEU A 200 -0.42 1.53 3.49
CA LEU A 200 -1.44 0.53 3.80
C LEU A 200 -2.50 1.08 4.75
N TRP A 201 -2.08 1.76 5.82
CA TRP A 201 -3.00 2.41 6.75
C TRP A 201 -3.93 3.38 6.03
N ARG A 202 -3.39 4.21 5.14
CA ARG A 202 -4.17 5.19 4.37
C ARG A 202 -5.19 4.55 3.43
N VAL A 203 -4.80 3.49 2.71
CA VAL A 203 -5.70 2.79 1.79
C VAL A 203 -6.80 2.03 2.56
N ALA A 204 -6.45 1.45 3.72
CA ALA A 204 -7.40 0.77 4.59
C ALA A 204 -8.40 1.74 5.25
N ASN A 205 -7.96 2.98 5.58
CA ASN A 205 -8.75 3.99 6.27
C ASN A 205 -8.88 5.27 5.42
N PRO A 206 -9.66 5.24 4.30
CA PRO A 206 -9.89 6.44 3.52
C PRO A 206 -10.61 7.49 4.37
N PRO A 207 -10.30 8.79 4.23
CA PRO A 207 -11.00 9.84 4.93
C PRO A 207 -12.48 9.82 4.49
N ASP A 208 -13.36 9.66 5.46
CA ASP A 208 -14.79 9.65 5.24
C ASP A 208 -15.25 11.09 4.88
N PRO A 209 -15.73 11.33 3.63
CA PRO A 209 -16.20 12.66 3.23
C PRO A 209 -17.44 13.14 4.01
N THR A 210 -18.14 12.23 4.69
CA THR A 210 -19.36 12.54 5.45
C THR A 210 -19.09 13.05 6.86
N ARG A 211 -17.90 12.84 7.40
CA ARG A 211 -17.54 13.27 8.77
C ARG A 211 -17.62 14.80 8.97
N PHE A 212 -17.44 15.58 7.92
CA PHE A 212 -17.52 17.06 8.00
C PHE A 212 -18.91 17.62 7.74
N LEU A 213 -19.84 16.85 7.15
CA LEU A 213 -21.19 17.32 6.87
C LEU A 213 -22.12 17.22 8.08
N SER A 214 -21.83 16.33 9.04
CA SER A 214 -22.66 16.17 10.24
C SER A 214 -22.43 17.28 11.29
N ALA A 215 -21.29 17.94 11.29
CA ALA A 215 -20.96 18.98 12.27
C ALA A 215 -21.63 20.33 11.96
N THR A 216 -22.00 20.59 10.70
CA THR A 216 -22.63 21.85 10.29
C THR A 216 -24.16 21.83 10.33
N LYS A 217 -24.79 20.65 10.42
CA LYS A 217 -26.25 20.51 10.37
C LYS A 217 -26.97 20.75 11.72
N PHE A 218 -26.20 20.92 12.81
CA PHE A 218 -26.73 21.15 14.16
C PHE A 218 -26.53 22.58 14.68
N ARG A 219 -26.26 23.54 13.79
CA ARG A 219 -26.03 24.93 14.17
C ARG A 219 -27.07 25.87 13.46
N SER A 220 -28.33 25.48 13.47
CA SER A 220 -29.47 26.36 13.08
C SER A 220 -30.57 26.22 14.11
#